data_db8d7ba42472c59db7926905c1c1b758
#
_entry.id   db8d7ba42472c59db7926905c1c1b758
#
_cell.length_a   1.000
_cell.length_b   1.000
_cell.length_c   1.000
_cell.angle_alpha   90.00
_cell.angle_beta   90.00
_cell.angle_gamma   90.00
#
_symmetry.space_group_name_H-M   'P 1'
#
loop_
_entity.id
_entity.type
_entity.pdbx_description
1 polymer ?
#
loop_
_entity_poly.entity_id
_entity_poly.type
_entity_poly.pdbx_seq_one_letter_code
_entity_poly.pdbx_strand_id
1 'polypeptide(L)'
;MGRFKLKKQDVYIDMTAMSDVTVLLLTFFMLTSTFIKPEPVKVNTPGSVSDIKIPESNIVTILVEQSGKIFLSMDKKGDLMSVLDEMQEKYGVSFNAKQKKEFGLLPAFGLPFGQLQGFLDMPTESQNAYLKSEQNPGIPCD
;
A
#
# COMPACT_ATOMS: atom_id res chain seq x y z
N MET A 1 -5.49 -56.55 -52.77
CA MET A 1 -5.40 -56.02 -51.39
C MET A 1 -5.64 -54.51 -51.43
N GLY A 2 -6.86 -54.07 -51.10
CA GLY A 2 -7.22 -52.67 -51.09
C GLY A 2 -6.68 -51.96 -49.88
N ARG A 3 -5.82 -50.97 -50.07
CA ARG A 3 -5.36 -50.03 -49.01
C ARG A 3 -6.50 -49.06 -48.68
N PHE A 4 -7.11 -49.22 -47.51
CA PHE A 4 -8.01 -48.20 -46.96
C PHE A 4 -7.19 -46.96 -46.57
N LYS A 5 -7.34 -45.87 -47.31
CA LYS A 5 -6.85 -44.56 -46.87
C LYS A 5 -7.83 -43.97 -45.87
N LEU A 6 -7.45 -43.96 -44.61
CA LEU A 6 -8.14 -43.18 -43.56
C LEU A 6 -8.02 -41.71 -43.92
N LYS A 7 -9.15 -41.04 -44.19
CA LYS A 7 -9.23 -39.61 -44.38
C LYS A 7 -8.98 -38.93 -43.00
N LYS A 8 -7.81 -38.32 -42.83
CA LYS A 8 -7.57 -37.47 -41.66
C LYS A 8 -8.57 -36.32 -41.72
N GLN A 9 -9.47 -36.27 -40.77
CA GLN A 9 -10.24 -35.06 -40.51
C GLN A 9 -9.34 -34.09 -39.76
N ASP A 10 -9.07 -32.92 -40.31
CA ASP A 10 -8.43 -31.83 -39.59
C ASP A 10 -9.42 -31.35 -38.54
N VAL A 11 -9.10 -31.61 -37.28
CA VAL A 11 -9.85 -31.10 -36.14
C VAL A 11 -9.48 -29.62 -36.02
N TYR A 12 -10.32 -28.74 -36.47
CA TYR A 12 -10.20 -27.30 -36.23
C TYR A 12 -10.64 -27.02 -34.79
N ILE A 13 -9.68 -26.77 -33.93
CA ILE A 13 -9.95 -26.36 -32.53
C ILE A 13 -10.25 -24.87 -32.58
N ASP A 14 -11.48 -24.48 -32.31
CA ASP A 14 -11.88 -23.09 -32.19
C ASP A 14 -11.37 -22.54 -30.86
N MET A 15 -10.32 -21.71 -30.93
CA MET A 15 -9.69 -21.08 -29.75
C MET A 15 -10.46 -19.86 -29.21
N THR A 16 -11.51 -19.43 -29.90
CA THR A 16 -12.27 -18.21 -29.54
C THR A 16 -12.94 -18.37 -28.19
N ALA A 17 -13.60 -19.51 -27.97
CA ALA A 17 -14.26 -19.81 -26.68
C ALA A 17 -13.26 -19.92 -25.53
N MET A 18 -12.10 -20.53 -25.75
CA MET A 18 -11.04 -20.64 -24.76
C MET A 18 -10.42 -19.28 -24.41
N SER A 19 -10.24 -18.43 -25.43
CA SER A 19 -9.74 -17.06 -25.24
C SER A 19 -10.72 -16.20 -24.43
N ASP A 20 -12.02 -16.32 -24.72
CA ASP A 20 -13.07 -15.59 -24.00
C ASP A 20 -13.10 -15.97 -22.51
N VAL A 21 -13.08 -17.26 -22.20
CA VAL A 21 -13.03 -17.75 -20.81
C VAL A 21 -11.77 -17.24 -20.11
N THR A 22 -10.63 -17.22 -20.78
CA THR A 22 -9.36 -16.74 -20.20
C THR A 22 -9.43 -15.26 -19.91
N VAL A 23 -9.97 -14.45 -20.82
CA VAL A 23 -10.13 -13.00 -20.65
C VAL A 23 -11.14 -12.70 -19.54
N LEU A 24 -12.26 -13.41 -19.48
CA LEU A 24 -13.26 -13.25 -18.41
C LEU A 24 -12.65 -13.59 -17.05
N LEU A 25 -11.86 -14.66 -16.96
CA LEU A 25 -11.18 -15.05 -15.72
C LEU A 25 -10.16 -13.98 -15.30
N LEU A 26 -9.37 -13.46 -16.24
CA LEU A 26 -8.40 -12.40 -16.00
C LEU A 26 -9.08 -11.12 -15.51
N THR A 27 -10.15 -10.67 -16.17
CA THR A 27 -10.90 -9.48 -15.75
C THR A 27 -11.54 -9.67 -14.39
N PHE A 28 -12.08 -10.86 -14.10
CA PHE A 28 -12.63 -11.19 -12.79
C PHE A 28 -11.56 -11.09 -11.69
N PHE A 29 -10.37 -11.66 -11.89
CA PHE A 29 -9.28 -11.55 -10.93
C PHE A 29 -8.79 -10.13 -10.75
N MET A 30 -8.75 -9.31 -11.81
CA MET A 30 -8.40 -7.89 -11.70
C MET A 30 -9.43 -7.10 -10.88
N LEU A 31 -10.71 -7.35 -11.07
CA LEU A 31 -11.79 -6.66 -10.36
C LEU A 31 -11.91 -7.11 -8.89
N THR A 32 -11.59 -8.37 -8.59
CA THR A 32 -11.64 -8.91 -7.22
C THR A 32 -10.34 -8.71 -6.46
N SER A 33 -9.27 -8.28 -7.14
CA SER A 33 -7.99 -7.98 -6.49
C SER A 33 -8.11 -6.71 -5.66
N THR A 34 -8.16 -6.86 -4.35
CA THR A 34 -8.10 -5.73 -3.42
C THR A 34 -6.66 -5.34 -3.17
N PHE A 35 -6.33 -4.08 -3.47
CA PHE A 35 -5.03 -3.51 -3.12
C PHE A 35 -5.00 -3.22 -1.62
N ILE A 36 -4.45 -4.13 -0.86
CA ILE A 36 -4.22 -3.92 0.57
C ILE A 36 -2.98 -3.03 0.70
N LYS A 37 -3.12 -1.89 1.37
CA LYS A 37 -1.97 -1.04 1.69
C LYS A 37 -1.00 -1.86 2.55
N PRO A 38 0.29 -1.93 2.20
CA PRO A 38 1.26 -2.63 3.02
C PRO A 38 1.38 -1.93 4.37
N GLU A 39 1.14 -2.67 5.44
CA GLU A 39 1.41 -2.16 6.79
C GLU A 39 2.92 -2.05 6.98
N PRO A 40 3.43 -0.89 7.43
CA PRO A 40 4.87 -0.67 7.61
C PRO A 40 5.44 -1.53 8.74
N VAL A 41 4.62 -1.85 9.73
CA VAL A 41 5.04 -2.59 10.92
C VAL A 41 3.99 -3.63 11.29
N LYS A 42 4.43 -4.85 11.57
CA LYS A 42 3.57 -5.89 12.14
C LYS A 42 3.44 -5.67 13.64
N VAL A 43 2.31 -5.14 14.07
CA VAL A 43 1.99 -4.99 15.51
C VAL A 43 1.20 -6.21 15.96
N ASN A 44 1.69 -6.87 16.99
CA ASN A 44 0.98 -7.98 17.62
C ASN A 44 -0.02 -7.40 18.62
N THR A 45 -1.27 -7.20 18.20
CA THR A 45 -2.30 -6.63 19.07
C THR A 45 -2.78 -7.68 20.07
N PRO A 46 -2.81 -7.38 21.37
CA PRO A 46 -3.44 -8.25 22.34
C PRO A 46 -4.94 -8.34 22.09
N GLY A 47 -5.54 -9.49 22.38
CA GLY A 47 -6.97 -9.70 22.22
C GLY A 47 -7.77 -8.66 23.02
N SER A 48 -8.59 -7.87 22.33
CA SER A 48 -9.49 -6.91 22.97
C SER A 48 -10.89 -7.48 23.02
N VAL A 49 -11.55 -7.34 24.16
CA VAL A 49 -12.96 -7.72 24.41
C VAL A 49 -13.90 -6.52 24.33
N SER A 50 -13.51 -5.44 23.65
CA SER A 50 -14.31 -4.22 23.55
C SER A 50 -15.17 -4.21 22.30
N ASP A 51 -16.50 -4.11 22.47
CA ASP A 51 -17.49 -3.96 21.40
C ASP A 51 -17.71 -2.49 20.98
N ILE A 52 -16.70 -1.64 21.11
CA ILE A 52 -16.79 -0.25 20.68
C ILE A 52 -16.81 -0.23 19.15
N LYS A 53 -17.91 0.24 18.57
CA LYS A 53 -18.03 0.46 17.14
C LYS A 53 -17.10 1.61 16.74
N ILE A 54 -16.04 1.29 16.02
CA ILE A 54 -15.12 2.27 15.44
C ILE A 54 -15.84 2.93 14.24
N PRO A 55 -15.83 4.26 14.11
CA PRO A 55 -16.38 4.93 12.93
C PRO A 55 -15.63 4.49 11.68
N GLU A 56 -16.34 4.35 10.56
CA GLU A 56 -15.77 3.88 9.29
C GLU A 56 -14.88 4.91 8.59
N SER A 57 -14.86 6.15 9.07
CA SER A 57 -14.12 7.26 8.46
C SER A 57 -13.51 8.19 9.50
N ASN A 58 -12.49 8.92 9.11
CA ASN A 58 -11.74 9.85 9.97
C ASN A 58 -10.96 9.15 11.09
N ILE A 59 -10.37 8.03 10.78
CA ILE A 59 -9.58 7.27 11.73
C ILE A 59 -8.13 7.75 11.67
N VAL A 60 -7.59 8.08 12.83
CA VAL A 60 -6.16 8.29 13.05
C VAL A 60 -5.64 7.07 13.81
N THR A 61 -4.77 6.32 13.19
CA THR A 61 -4.20 5.10 13.78
C THR A 61 -2.78 5.36 14.23
N ILE A 62 -2.52 5.16 15.50
CA ILE A 62 -1.18 5.22 16.07
C ILE A 62 -0.70 3.79 16.29
N LEU A 63 0.35 3.40 15.59
CA LEU A 63 0.98 2.09 15.72
C LEU A 63 2.21 2.22 16.63
N VAL A 64 2.24 1.45 17.68
CA VAL A 64 3.36 1.38 18.60
C VAL A 64 4.00 0.01 18.48
N GLU A 65 5.25 -0.02 18.06
CA GLU A 65 6.05 -1.25 17.98
C GLU A 65 6.59 -1.63 19.37
N GLN A 66 6.90 -2.91 19.57
CA GLN A 66 7.52 -3.39 20.82
C GLN A 66 8.87 -2.73 21.14
N SER A 67 9.55 -2.24 20.12
CA SER A 67 10.79 -1.45 20.24
C SER A 67 10.58 -0.02 20.77
N GLY A 68 9.31 0.41 20.95
CA GLY A 68 8.94 1.77 21.34
C GLY A 68 8.83 2.76 20.19
N LYS A 69 8.99 2.33 18.96
CA LYS A 69 8.83 3.19 17.79
C LYS A 69 7.35 3.47 17.52
N ILE A 70 7.04 4.72 17.20
CA ILE A 70 5.69 5.18 16.95
C ILE A 70 5.54 5.53 15.47
N PHE A 71 4.43 5.06 14.88
CA PHE A 71 4.03 5.35 13.51
C PHE A 71 2.61 5.91 13.52
N LEU A 72 2.36 6.88 12.66
CA LEU A 72 1.06 7.51 12.49
C LEU A 72 0.50 7.18 11.10
N SER A 73 -0.74 6.72 11.07
CA SER A 73 -1.49 6.49 9.85
C SER A 73 -2.80 7.26 9.89
N MET A 74 -3.14 7.92 8.79
CA MET A 74 -4.41 8.64 8.62
C MET A 74 -5.13 8.13 7.40
N ASP A 75 -6.43 7.95 7.52
CA ASP A 75 -7.26 7.45 6.42
C ASP A 75 -7.50 8.53 5.34
N LYS A 76 -7.68 9.79 5.75
CA LYS A 76 -7.89 10.90 4.82
C LYS A 76 -6.60 11.56 4.38
N LYS A 77 -6.40 11.60 3.06
CA LYS A 77 -5.27 12.31 2.44
C LYS A 77 -5.31 13.83 2.71
N GLY A 78 -6.51 14.41 2.83
CA GLY A 78 -6.66 15.84 3.13
C GLY A 78 -6.09 16.20 4.50
N ASP A 79 -6.42 15.43 5.52
CA ASP A 79 -5.94 15.65 6.89
C ASP A 79 -4.42 15.45 6.96
N LEU A 80 -3.90 14.45 6.23
CA LEU A 80 -2.46 14.22 6.13
C LEU A 80 -1.70 15.41 5.52
N MET A 81 -2.31 16.06 4.50
CA MET A 81 -1.74 17.26 3.89
C MET A 81 -1.79 18.46 4.84
N SER A 82 -2.89 18.63 5.56
CA SER A 82 -3.01 19.70 6.57
C SER A 82 -1.97 19.57 7.66
N VAL A 83 -1.76 18.37 8.16
CA VAL A 83 -0.70 18.07 9.14
C VAL A 83 0.68 18.40 8.57
N LEU A 84 0.95 18.05 7.31
CA LEU A 84 2.23 18.37 6.67
C LEU A 84 2.42 19.88 6.55
N ASP A 85 1.38 20.64 6.19
CA ASP A 85 1.45 22.10 6.04
C ASP A 85 1.67 22.78 7.42
N GLU A 86 0.99 22.33 8.46
CA GLU A 86 1.22 22.80 9.83
C GLU A 86 2.64 22.50 10.33
N MET A 87 3.14 21.29 10.01
CA MET A 87 4.52 20.92 10.33
C MET A 87 5.55 21.78 9.58
N GLN A 88 5.28 22.11 8.30
CA GLN A 88 6.13 23.02 7.54
C GLN A 88 6.23 24.40 8.20
N GLU A 89 5.11 24.94 8.64
CA GLU A 89 5.06 26.24 9.31
C GLU A 89 5.82 26.21 10.65
N LYS A 90 5.65 25.14 11.41
CA LYS A 90 6.28 24.99 12.74
C LYS A 90 7.79 24.76 12.68
N TYR A 91 8.25 23.97 11.72
CA TYR A 91 9.66 23.59 11.59
C TYR A 91 10.44 24.38 10.51
N GLY A 92 9.76 25.24 9.75
CA GLY A 92 10.39 26.09 8.74
C GLY A 92 10.95 25.32 7.53
N VAL A 93 10.44 24.12 7.26
CA VAL A 93 10.90 23.25 6.17
C VAL A 93 9.88 23.31 5.04
N SER A 94 10.30 23.56 3.81
CA SER A 94 9.42 23.59 2.65
C SER A 94 9.50 22.29 1.85
N PHE A 95 8.36 21.73 1.47
CA PHE A 95 8.27 20.54 0.62
C PHE A 95 7.84 20.90 -0.79
N ASN A 96 8.44 20.24 -1.77
CA ASN A 96 8.07 20.38 -3.17
C ASN A 96 6.70 19.72 -3.44
N ALA A 97 6.02 20.15 -4.50
CA ALA A 97 4.73 19.57 -4.90
C ALA A 97 4.79 18.04 -5.13
N LYS A 98 5.95 17.54 -5.60
CA LYS A 98 6.19 16.09 -5.75
C LYS A 98 6.26 15.40 -4.40
N GLN A 99 7.02 15.94 -3.45
CA GLN A 99 7.17 15.39 -2.10
C GLN A 99 5.84 15.38 -1.33
N LYS A 100 5.04 16.44 -1.47
CA LYS A 100 3.68 16.48 -0.90
C LYS A 100 2.79 15.38 -1.46
N LYS A 101 2.86 15.13 -2.76
CA LYS A 101 2.09 14.08 -3.42
C LYS A 101 2.51 12.68 -2.95
N GLU A 102 3.82 12.44 -2.86
CA GLU A 102 4.37 11.17 -2.34
C GLU A 102 3.99 10.95 -0.87
N PHE A 103 4.04 12.00 -0.04
CA PHE A 103 3.60 11.93 1.35
C PHE A 103 2.13 11.51 1.47
N GLY A 104 1.26 12.03 0.61
CA GLY A 104 -0.16 11.64 0.56
C GLY A 104 -0.43 10.21 0.10
N LEU A 105 0.58 9.52 -0.44
CA LEU A 105 0.49 8.12 -0.85
C LEU A 105 1.01 7.15 0.22
N LEU A 106 1.72 7.66 1.22
CA LEU A 106 2.26 6.83 2.30
C LEU A 106 1.12 6.21 3.13
N PRO A 107 1.20 4.91 3.40
CA PRO A 107 0.21 4.22 4.25
C PRO A 107 0.32 4.63 5.72
N ALA A 108 1.52 4.90 6.18
CA ALA A 108 1.83 5.42 7.49
C ALA A 108 3.18 6.12 7.47
N PHE A 109 3.40 7.04 8.36
CA PHE A 109 4.70 7.68 8.51
C PHE A 109 5.22 7.54 9.95
N GLY A 110 6.52 7.45 10.09
CA GLY A 110 7.18 7.28 11.36
C GLY A 110 8.64 7.65 11.24
N LEU A 111 8.93 8.92 10.86
CA LEU A 111 10.28 9.42 10.72
C LEU A 111 10.42 10.78 11.41
N PRO A 112 11.62 11.09 11.91
CA PRO A 112 11.96 12.45 12.32
C PRO A 112 11.78 13.41 11.17
N PHE A 113 11.24 14.60 11.45
CA PHE A 113 10.88 15.57 10.42
C PHE A 113 12.08 16.00 9.55
N GLY A 114 13.27 16.10 10.14
CA GLY A 114 14.49 16.43 9.40
C GLY A 114 14.94 15.40 8.36
N GLN A 115 14.52 14.15 8.50
CA GLN A 115 14.85 13.08 7.54
C GLN A 115 13.73 12.89 6.50
N LEU A 116 12.56 13.48 6.71
CA LEU A 116 11.39 13.29 5.88
C LEU A 116 11.62 13.75 4.43
N GLN A 117 12.35 14.84 4.21
CA GLN A 117 12.67 15.30 2.86
C GLN A 117 13.47 14.27 2.06
N GLY A 118 14.56 13.78 2.63
CA GLY A 118 15.39 12.76 1.98
C GLY A 118 14.65 11.46 1.74
N PHE A 119 13.76 11.09 2.65
CA PHE A 119 12.91 9.91 2.49
C PHE A 119 11.90 10.06 1.35
N LEU A 120 11.27 11.22 1.19
CA LEU A 120 10.30 11.49 0.12
C LEU A 120 10.94 11.60 -1.28
N ASP A 121 12.24 11.86 -1.35
CA ASP A 121 12.97 11.86 -2.62
C ASP A 121 13.36 10.45 -3.10
N MET A 122 13.24 9.44 -2.24
CA MET A 122 13.51 8.05 -2.61
C MET A 122 12.37 7.46 -3.46
N PRO A 123 12.68 6.49 -4.35
CA PRO A 123 11.65 5.74 -5.06
C PRO A 123 10.75 4.97 -4.08
N THR A 124 9.47 4.82 -4.42
CA THR A 124 8.43 4.21 -3.55
C THR A 124 8.81 2.82 -3.03
N GLU A 125 9.52 2.03 -3.83
CA GLU A 125 9.99 0.69 -3.41
C GLU A 125 11.02 0.79 -2.27
N SER A 126 11.95 1.74 -2.39
CA SER A 126 12.96 2.01 -1.35
C SER A 126 12.32 2.60 -0.09
N GLN A 127 11.30 3.43 -0.22
CA GLN A 127 10.52 3.96 0.91
C GLN A 127 9.85 2.82 1.70
N ASN A 128 9.20 1.89 1.01
CA ASN A 128 8.56 0.74 1.66
C ASN A 128 9.56 -0.21 2.34
N ALA A 129 10.73 -0.40 1.73
CA ALA A 129 11.81 -1.18 2.33
C ALA A 129 12.38 -0.48 3.58
N TYR A 130 12.54 0.84 3.52
CA TYR A 130 13.05 1.63 4.65
C TYR A 130 12.06 1.67 5.83
N LEU A 131 10.75 1.79 5.56
CA LEU A 131 9.72 1.75 6.60
C LEU A 131 9.72 0.42 7.37
N LYS A 132 10.06 -0.67 6.70
CA LYS A 132 10.15 -2.02 7.29
C LYS A 132 11.50 -2.32 7.93
N SER A 133 12.49 -1.48 7.71
CA SER A 133 13.83 -1.69 8.24
C SER A 133 13.91 -1.32 9.73
N GLU A 134 14.77 -2.00 10.46
CA GLU A 134 15.09 -1.65 11.86
C GLU A 134 15.76 -0.29 11.98
N GLN A 135 16.27 0.26 10.90
CA GLN A 135 16.93 1.58 10.86
C GLN A 135 15.95 2.76 10.95
N ASN A 136 14.66 2.50 10.77
CA ASN A 136 13.65 3.53 10.95
C ASN A 136 13.49 3.85 12.45
N PRO A 137 13.78 5.09 12.88
CA PRO A 137 13.72 5.44 14.31
C PRO A 137 12.30 5.63 14.84
N GLY A 138 11.30 5.71 13.98
CA GLY A 138 9.94 6.11 14.37
C GLY A 138 9.83 7.63 14.58
N ILE A 139 8.66 8.06 15.03
CA ILE A 139 8.43 9.46 15.43
C ILE A 139 9.11 9.69 16.77
N PRO A 140 10.03 10.68 16.91
CA PRO A 140 10.61 11.01 18.20
C PRO A 140 9.54 11.59 19.14
N CYS A 141 9.52 11.12 20.36
CA CYS A 141 8.56 11.54 21.40
C CYS A 141 9.21 12.38 22.51
N ASP A 142 10.36 12.98 22.22
CA ASP A 142 11.12 13.83 23.16
C ASP A 142 10.61 15.27 23.17
#